data_aa1c2e70d1104c4043e243c626d6ddea
#
_entry.id   aa1c2e70d1104c4043e243c626d6ddea
#
_cell.length_a   1.000
_cell.length_b   1.000
_cell.length_c   1.000
_cell.angle_alpha   90.00
_cell.angle_beta   90.00
_cell.angle_gamma   90.00
#
_symmetry.space_group_name_H-M   'P 1'
#
loop_
_entity.id
_entity.type
_entity.pdbx_description
1 polymer ?
#
loop_
_entity_poly.entity_id
_entity_poly.type
_entity_poly.pdbx_seq_one_letter_code
_entity_poly.pdbx_strand_id
1 'polypeptide(L)'
;MLSTHPVPNFHDRKGGSSQTIGAPTGTALLVLLLAGALLAPTVRTFAWTDEESVVYTNESTGYSAFIRDEEDLLTDEEEAELAEYMAPMTDYGNVMFLSADGDYADPVDYLDWNYGDWFYEDGTIFLIEMSNRQLRLENSGIIQDTITPSYSNSIMDNVYRMASEGDYAGCAREVFYECTVLMDGGRIARPMKYICNALLALICALLVNYLAIRVSSGNRRVTKKELERAIAASIVYGGVQKKRIAHRKIESSSGGGSFGGGGGSFGGGGGGGGGGHSGGGHGF
;
A
#
# COMPACT_ATOMS: atom_id res chain seq x y z
N MET A 1 -32.83 22.06 -58.38
CA MET A 1 -32.24 21.08 -59.29
C MET A 1 -32.29 19.74 -58.61
N LEU A 2 -33.30 18.95 -59.00
CA LEU A 2 -33.53 17.57 -58.54
C LEU A 2 -32.65 16.64 -59.40
N SER A 3 -31.91 15.75 -58.76
CA SER A 3 -31.28 14.62 -59.46
C SER A 3 -31.83 13.32 -58.86
N THR A 4 -32.64 12.68 -59.70
CA THR A 4 -33.23 11.37 -59.50
C THR A 4 -32.28 10.31 -60.02
N HIS A 5 -31.97 9.31 -59.19
CA HIS A 5 -31.31 8.06 -59.60
C HIS A 5 -32.33 6.90 -59.63
N PRO A 6 -32.28 6.07 -60.67
CA PRO A 6 -33.28 5.01 -60.88
C PRO A 6 -32.96 3.73 -60.09
N VAL A 7 -34.06 3.05 -59.73
CA VAL A 7 -34.09 1.73 -59.11
C VAL A 7 -33.93 0.62 -60.13
N PRO A 8 -33.10 -0.41 -59.97
CA PRO A 8 -33.14 -1.57 -60.88
C PRO A 8 -34.14 -2.58 -60.39
N ASN A 9 -34.96 -3.03 -61.29
CA ASN A 9 -35.94 -4.09 -61.24
C ASN A 9 -35.23 -5.44 -61.14
N PHE A 10 -35.63 -6.29 -60.18
CA PHE A 10 -35.16 -7.66 -60.08
C PHE A 10 -36.28 -8.63 -60.49
N HIS A 11 -36.10 -9.20 -61.64
CA HIS A 11 -36.94 -10.27 -62.17
C HIS A 11 -36.55 -11.64 -61.63
N ASP A 12 -37.52 -12.26 -61.04
CA ASP A 12 -37.89 -13.67 -60.94
C ASP A 12 -36.90 -14.70 -61.56
N ARG A 13 -36.43 -15.64 -60.71
CA ARG A 13 -36.04 -16.98 -61.09
C ARG A 13 -36.43 -18.00 -60.05
N LYS A 14 -37.51 -18.72 -60.34
CA LYS A 14 -37.83 -19.99 -59.73
C LYS A 14 -36.78 -21.03 -60.07
N GLY A 15 -36.31 -21.74 -59.07
CA GLY A 15 -35.49 -22.94 -59.20
C GLY A 15 -35.42 -23.70 -57.89
N GLY A 16 -36.35 -24.59 -57.66
CA GLY A 16 -36.35 -25.48 -56.49
C GLY A 16 -35.25 -26.50 -56.60
N SER A 17 -34.53 -26.73 -55.53
CA SER A 17 -33.89 -27.97 -55.21
C SER A 17 -33.99 -28.18 -53.70
N SER A 18 -34.81 -29.14 -53.32
CA SER A 18 -34.89 -29.64 -51.97
C SER A 18 -33.60 -30.37 -51.67
N GLN A 19 -32.69 -29.73 -50.88
CA GLN A 19 -31.58 -30.46 -50.27
C GLN A 19 -32.09 -31.05 -48.94
N THR A 20 -32.21 -32.36 -48.94
CA THR A 20 -32.33 -33.19 -47.73
C THR A 20 -31.08 -32.98 -46.86
N ILE A 21 -31.29 -32.38 -45.71
CA ILE A 21 -30.25 -32.27 -44.68
C ILE A 21 -30.02 -33.67 -44.13
N GLY A 22 -28.97 -34.32 -44.62
CA GLY A 22 -28.49 -35.59 -44.08
C GLY A 22 -28.00 -35.39 -42.67
N ALA A 23 -28.43 -36.27 -41.78
CA ALA A 23 -27.93 -36.29 -40.40
C ALA A 23 -26.39 -36.39 -40.39
N PRO A 24 -25.71 -35.61 -39.51
CA PRO A 24 -24.26 -35.65 -39.48
C PRO A 24 -23.77 -37.04 -39.13
N THR A 25 -22.98 -37.62 -40.01
CA THR A 25 -22.31 -38.91 -39.78
C THR A 25 -21.44 -38.79 -38.53
N GLY A 26 -21.34 -39.87 -37.74
CA GLY A 26 -20.62 -39.88 -36.44
C GLY A 26 -19.22 -39.29 -36.46
N THR A 27 -18.57 -39.21 -37.62
CA THR A 27 -17.28 -38.53 -37.84
C THR A 27 -17.37 -37.01 -37.70
N ALA A 28 -18.50 -36.36 -38.15
CA ALA A 28 -18.69 -34.91 -37.97
C ALA A 28 -18.93 -34.57 -36.52
N LEU A 29 -19.64 -35.42 -35.79
CA LEU A 29 -19.87 -35.22 -34.34
C LEU A 29 -18.55 -35.36 -33.54
N LEU A 30 -17.69 -36.30 -33.92
CA LEU A 30 -16.38 -36.50 -33.30
C LEU A 30 -15.45 -35.31 -33.54
N VAL A 31 -15.46 -34.73 -34.75
CA VAL A 31 -14.66 -33.54 -35.07
C VAL A 31 -15.18 -32.31 -34.31
N LEU A 32 -16.48 -32.17 -34.13
CA LEU A 32 -17.08 -31.08 -33.35
C LEU A 32 -16.76 -31.18 -31.85
N LEU A 33 -16.74 -32.42 -31.31
CA LEU A 33 -16.33 -32.69 -29.92
C LEU A 33 -14.84 -32.46 -29.71
N LEU A 34 -13.99 -32.83 -30.68
CA LEU A 34 -12.54 -32.57 -30.64
C LEU A 34 -12.25 -31.06 -30.80
N ALA A 35 -12.97 -30.35 -31.65
CA ALA A 35 -12.87 -28.88 -31.79
C ALA A 35 -13.35 -28.15 -30.54
N GLY A 36 -14.39 -28.66 -29.89
CA GLY A 36 -14.88 -28.13 -28.61
C GLY A 36 -13.89 -28.34 -27.46
N ALA A 37 -13.17 -29.44 -27.45
CA ALA A 37 -12.10 -29.72 -26.49
C ALA A 37 -10.86 -28.82 -26.68
N LEU A 38 -10.62 -28.37 -27.94
CA LEU A 38 -9.54 -27.41 -28.23
C LEU A 38 -9.91 -25.95 -27.95
N LEU A 39 -11.23 -25.66 -27.78
CA LEU A 39 -11.77 -24.35 -27.40
C LEU A 39 -12.16 -24.27 -25.91
N ALA A 40 -11.92 -25.31 -25.13
CA ALA A 40 -11.97 -25.19 -23.69
C ALA A 40 -11.00 -24.06 -23.30
N PRO A 41 -11.42 -23.07 -22.49
CA PRO A 41 -10.50 -22.09 -21.98
C PRO A 41 -9.36 -22.91 -21.36
N THR A 42 -8.16 -22.76 -21.92
CA THR A 42 -6.97 -23.23 -21.23
C THR A 42 -6.99 -22.46 -19.93
N VAL A 43 -7.39 -23.12 -18.85
CA VAL A 43 -7.03 -22.67 -17.52
C VAL A 43 -5.52 -22.51 -17.62
N ARG A 44 -5.06 -21.25 -17.67
CA ARG A 44 -3.65 -20.95 -17.59
C ARG A 44 -3.26 -21.41 -16.21
N THR A 45 -2.83 -22.64 -16.08
CA THR A 45 -2.10 -23.06 -14.89
C THR A 45 -0.87 -22.16 -14.87
N PHE A 46 -0.88 -21.25 -13.93
CA PHE A 46 0.23 -20.38 -13.60
C PHE A 46 1.47 -21.24 -13.44
N ALA A 47 2.48 -20.98 -14.26
CA ALA A 47 3.76 -21.70 -14.26
C ALA A 47 4.66 -21.29 -13.05
N TRP A 48 4.10 -20.68 -12.03
CA TRP A 48 4.81 -20.18 -10.84
C TRP A 48 4.46 -20.92 -9.54
N THR A 49 3.52 -21.83 -9.58
CA THR A 49 3.30 -22.74 -8.45
C THR A 49 4.29 -23.88 -8.56
N ASP A 50 5.50 -23.68 -8.05
CA ASP A 50 6.21 -24.83 -7.52
C ASP A 50 5.26 -25.45 -6.50
N GLU A 51 4.80 -26.67 -6.73
CA GLU A 51 3.88 -27.39 -5.82
C GLU A 51 4.43 -27.40 -4.39
N GLU A 52 5.72 -27.18 -4.23
CA GLU A 52 6.48 -27.14 -2.99
C GLU A 52 6.20 -25.87 -2.15
N SER A 53 5.75 -24.77 -2.73
CA SER A 53 5.46 -23.51 -1.98
C SER A 53 4.01 -23.38 -1.53
N VAL A 54 3.09 -24.26 -1.97
CA VAL A 54 1.70 -24.27 -1.55
C VAL A 54 1.57 -24.95 -0.20
N VAL A 55 1.24 -24.19 0.84
CA VAL A 55 1.09 -24.71 2.21
C VAL A 55 -0.35 -25.02 2.58
N TYR A 56 -1.30 -24.40 1.93
CA TYR A 56 -2.74 -24.61 2.17
C TYR A 56 -3.55 -24.27 0.92
N THR A 57 -4.62 -25.03 0.66
CA THR A 57 -5.61 -24.71 -0.39
C THR A 57 -7.01 -24.79 0.20
N ASN A 58 -7.79 -23.73 0.03
CA ASN A 58 -9.17 -23.68 0.44
C ASN A 58 -10.07 -24.35 -0.60
N GLU A 59 -10.64 -25.50 -0.26
CA GLU A 59 -11.49 -26.27 -1.17
C GLU A 59 -12.79 -25.53 -1.56
N SER A 60 -13.24 -24.57 -0.76
CA SER A 60 -14.49 -23.84 -1.00
C SER A 60 -14.33 -22.68 -1.99
N THR A 61 -13.21 -22.00 -1.97
CA THR A 61 -12.93 -20.82 -2.81
C THR A 61 -11.98 -21.14 -3.97
N GLY A 62 -11.13 -22.15 -3.80
CA GLY A 62 -10.05 -22.48 -4.72
C GLY A 62 -8.80 -21.62 -4.53
N TYR A 63 -8.82 -20.63 -3.63
CA TYR A 63 -7.65 -19.85 -3.30
C TYR A 63 -6.66 -20.63 -2.44
N SER A 64 -5.39 -20.23 -2.50
CA SER A 64 -4.29 -20.94 -1.83
C SER A 64 -3.40 -19.99 -1.04
N ALA A 65 -2.76 -20.54 -0.01
CA ALA A 65 -1.69 -19.89 0.71
C ALA A 65 -0.33 -20.44 0.29
N PHE A 66 0.62 -19.54 0.10
CA PHE A 66 1.96 -19.82 -0.39
C PHE A 66 2.99 -19.25 0.58
N ILE A 67 3.99 -20.06 0.93
CA ILE A 67 5.18 -19.60 1.65
C ILE A 67 6.37 -19.78 0.73
N ARG A 68 7.10 -18.68 0.49
CA ARG A 68 8.32 -18.64 -0.28
C ARG A 68 9.39 -17.90 0.51
N ASP A 69 10.05 -18.66 1.37
CA ASP A 69 11.12 -18.14 2.23
C ASP A 69 12.48 -18.35 1.54
N GLU A 70 12.84 -17.41 0.61
CA GLU A 70 14.10 -17.51 -0.15
C GLU A 70 15.32 -17.21 0.73
N GLU A 71 15.12 -16.52 1.86
CA GLU A 71 16.18 -16.07 2.76
C GLU A 71 16.32 -16.91 4.03
N ASP A 72 15.56 -18.03 4.12
CA ASP A 72 15.60 -18.95 5.25
C ASP A 72 15.40 -18.20 6.60
N LEU A 73 14.40 -17.26 6.61
CA LEU A 73 14.08 -16.43 7.77
C LEU A 73 13.23 -17.17 8.79
N LEU A 74 12.51 -18.20 8.36
CA LEU A 74 11.59 -19.01 9.15
C LEU A 74 12.13 -20.42 9.29
N THR A 75 11.84 -21.07 10.40
CA THR A 75 12.05 -22.52 10.54
C THR A 75 10.85 -23.28 9.97
N ASP A 76 11.02 -24.58 9.65
CA ASP A 76 9.94 -25.46 9.18
C ASP A 76 8.71 -25.43 10.10
N GLU A 77 8.94 -25.35 11.42
CA GLU A 77 7.87 -25.27 12.43
C GLU A 77 7.14 -23.91 12.37
N GLU A 78 7.88 -22.82 12.14
CA GLU A 78 7.31 -21.47 12.02
C GLU A 78 6.54 -21.29 10.71
N GLU A 79 6.99 -21.89 9.63
CA GLU A 79 6.25 -21.94 8.37
C GLU A 79 4.91 -22.68 8.51
N ALA A 80 4.93 -23.85 9.18
CA ALA A 80 3.72 -24.61 9.46
C ALA A 80 2.74 -23.83 10.33
N GLU A 81 3.22 -23.11 11.36
CA GLU A 81 2.41 -22.22 12.17
C GLU A 81 1.88 -21.03 11.36
N LEU A 82 2.71 -20.41 10.52
CA LEU A 82 2.33 -19.30 9.67
C LEU A 82 1.21 -19.70 8.69
N ALA A 83 1.24 -20.90 8.15
CA ALA A 83 0.21 -21.43 7.27
C ALA A 83 -1.18 -21.42 7.95
N GLU A 84 -1.26 -21.69 9.27
CA GLU A 84 -2.51 -21.62 10.03
C GLU A 84 -3.07 -20.19 10.11
N TYR A 85 -2.19 -19.17 10.22
CA TYR A 85 -2.58 -17.75 10.21
C TYR A 85 -2.95 -17.24 8.82
N MET A 86 -2.38 -17.83 7.76
CA MET A 86 -2.69 -17.47 6.38
C MET A 86 -4.00 -18.09 5.89
N ALA A 87 -4.34 -19.29 6.38
CA ALA A 87 -5.50 -20.05 5.90
C ALA A 87 -6.84 -19.26 5.91
N PRO A 88 -7.20 -18.47 6.94
CA PRO A 88 -8.45 -17.71 6.94
C PRO A 88 -8.53 -16.66 5.82
N MET A 89 -7.38 -16.09 5.40
CA MET A 89 -7.35 -15.11 4.32
C MET A 89 -7.71 -15.71 2.96
N THR A 90 -7.58 -17.05 2.80
CA THR A 90 -7.96 -17.75 1.56
C THR A 90 -9.47 -17.79 1.33
N ASP A 91 -10.29 -17.33 2.26
CA ASP A 91 -11.71 -17.08 2.03
C ASP A 91 -11.93 -15.88 1.10
N TYR A 92 -10.95 -15.00 0.98
CA TYR A 92 -11.03 -13.73 0.25
C TYR A 92 -10.13 -13.67 -0.98
N GLY A 93 -9.02 -14.41 -1.01
CA GLY A 93 -8.08 -14.39 -2.12
C GLY A 93 -6.86 -15.27 -1.87
N ASN A 94 -5.94 -15.28 -2.82
CA ASN A 94 -4.65 -15.93 -2.66
C ASN A 94 -3.78 -15.16 -1.65
N VAL A 95 -2.96 -15.88 -0.90
CA VAL A 95 -2.16 -15.31 0.20
C VAL A 95 -0.72 -15.77 0.04
N MET A 96 0.24 -14.84 0.06
CA MET A 96 1.65 -15.19 -0.08
C MET A 96 2.50 -14.52 1.00
N PHE A 97 3.36 -15.30 1.63
CA PHE A 97 4.54 -14.81 2.33
C PHE A 97 5.75 -14.98 1.43
N LEU A 98 6.57 -13.95 1.35
CA LEU A 98 7.78 -13.94 0.54
C LEU A 98 8.92 -13.29 1.32
N SER A 99 10.07 -13.94 1.41
CA SER A 99 11.33 -13.31 1.76
C SER A 99 12.24 -13.22 0.55
N ALA A 100 12.98 -12.12 0.40
CA ALA A 100 13.90 -11.94 -0.73
C ALA A 100 15.08 -11.06 -0.34
N ASP A 101 16.26 -11.35 -0.91
CA ASP A 101 17.48 -10.53 -0.81
C ASP A 101 17.90 -10.08 -2.22
N GLY A 102 17.21 -9.11 -2.76
CA GLY A 102 17.50 -8.57 -4.09
C GLY A 102 17.70 -7.06 -4.01
N ASP A 103 18.74 -6.55 -4.72
CA ASP A 103 18.94 -5.11 -4.91
C ASP A 103 17.92 -4.60 -5.96
N TYR A 104 16.64 -4.61 -5.58
CA TYR A 104 15.56 -4.11 -6.41
C TYR A 104 15.44 -2.61 -6.21
N ALA A 105 15.38 -1.87 -7.32
CA ALA A 105 15.21 -0.43 -7.28
C ALA A 105 13.90 -0.02 -6.61
N ASP A 106 12.85 -0.83 -6.78
CA ASP A 106 11.57 -0.74 -6.07
C ASP A 106 11.03 -2.16 -5.81
N PRO A 107 10.73 -2.54 -4.57
CA PRO A 107 10.11 -3.82 -4.26
C PRO A 107 8.76 -4.05 -4.99
N VAL A 108 8.01 -2.99 -5.30
CA VAL A 108 6.76 -3.11 -6.07
C VAL A 108 7.03 -3.56 -7.49
N ASP A 109 8.04 -2.97 -8.15
CA ASP A 109 8.44 -3.40 -9.51
C ASP A 109 8.86 -4.87 -9.53
N TYR A 110 9.53 -5.36 -8.47
CA TYR A 110 9.87 -6.76 -8.31
C TYR A 110 8.64 -7.66 -8.22
N LEU A 111 7.67 -7.27 -7.39
CA LEU A 111 6.43 -8.02 -7.23
C LEU A 111 5.61 -8.02 -8.52
N ASP A 112 5.48 -6.87 -9.19
CA ASP A 112 4.78 -6.76 -10.47
C ASP A 112 5.42 -7.63 -11.56
N TRP A 113 6.75 -7.65 -11.64
CA TRP A 113 7.48 -8.43 -12.63
C TRP A 113 7.38 -9.93 -12.40
N ASN A 114 7.50 -10.38 -11.14
CA ASN A 114 7.54 -11.81 -10.82
C ASN A 114 6.16 -12.40 -10.54
N TYR A 115 5.23 -11.59 -10.03
CA TYR A 115 3.92 -12.02 -9.55
C TYR A 115 2.76 -11.22 -10.13
N GLY A 116 3.00 -10.39 -11.17
CA GLY A 116 2.01 -9.47 -11.72
C GLY A 116 0.72 -10.16 -12.13
N ASP A 117 0.80 -11.32 -12.77
CA ASP A 117 -0.39 -12.09 -13.15
C ASP A 117 -1.20 -12.57 -11.92
N TRP A 118 -0.53 -12.81 -10.80
CA TRP A 118 -1.15 -13.20 -9.54
C TRP A 118 -1.81 -12.02 -8.83
N PHE A 119 -1.27 -10.80 -9.04
CA PHE A 119 -1.83 -9.55 -8.55
C PHE A 119 -3.10 -9.10 -9.27
N TYR A 120 -3.39 -9.58 -10.46
CA TYR A 120 -4.62 -9.26 -11.19
C TYR A 120 -5.84 -10.03 -10.68
N GLU A 121 -5.63 -11.05 -9.87
CA GLU A 121 -6.67 -11.76 -9.13
C GLU A 121 -6.83 -11.19 -7.71
N ASP A 122 -7.75 -11.74 -6.93
CA ASP A 122 -7.89 -11.40 -5.51
C ASP A 122 -6.70 -11.96 -4.74
N GLY A 123 -5.89 -11.11 -4.14
CA GLY A 123 -4.69 -11.59 -3.46
C GLY A 123 -4.04 -10.61 -2.51
N THR A 124 -3.18 -11.16 -1.65
CA THR A 124 -2.34 -10.42 -0.70
C THR A 124 -0.94 -11.01 -0.68
N ILE A 125 0.09 -10.18 -0.78
CA ILE A 125 1.49 -10.59 -0.64
C ILE A 125 2.12 -9.78 0.47
N PHE A 126 2.73 -10.48 1.42
CA PHE A 126 3.61 -9.87 2.40
C PHE A 126 5.06 -10.22 2.06
N LEU A 127 5.85 -9.20 1.76
CA LEU A 127 7.28 -9.31 1.42
C LEU A 127 8.13 -8.75 2.56
N ILE A 128 9.13 -9.55 2.96
CA ILE A 128 10.29 -9.10 3.75
C ILE A 128 11.50 -9.02 2.80
N GLU A 129 11.93 -7.82 2.48
CA GLU A 129 13.09 -7.56 1.63
C GLU A 129 14.29 -7.24 2.51
N MET A 130 15.33 -8.09 2.42
CA MET A 130 16.46 -8.06 3.35
C MET A 130 17.56 -7.08 2.95
N SER A 131 17.80 -6.84 1.66
CA SER A 131 18.85 -5.94 1.17
C SER A 131 18.68 -4.51 1.68
N ASN A 132 17.48 -3.96 1.54
CA ASN A 132 17.14 -2.62 1.96
C ASN A 132 16.38 -2.58 3.30
N ARG A 133 16.17 -3.75 3.91
CA ARG A 133 15.41 -3.90 5.15
C ARG A 133 14.04 -3.24 5.07
N GLN A 134 13.24 -3.70 4.13
CA GLN A 134 11.89 -3.20 3.88
C GLN A 134 10.83 -4.26 4.07
N LEU A 135 9.73 -3.87 4.68
CA LEU A 135 8.49 -4.63 4.75
C LEU A 135 7.52 -4.06 3.72
N ARG A 136 6.85 -4.94 2.98
CA ARG A 136 5.83 -4.55 2.01
C ARG A 136 4.60 -5.43 2.13
N LEU A 137 3.44 -4.81 2.08
CA LEU A 137 2.15 -5.50 2.00
C LEU A 137 1.41 -4.94 0.79
N GLU A 138 1.23 -5.79 -0.22
CA GLU A 138 0.52 -5.45 -1.45
C GLU A 138 -0.76 -6.27 -1.56
N ASN A 139 -1.84 -5.64 -1.99
CA ASN A 139 -3.16 -6.24 -2.08
C ASN A 139 -3.78 -5.96 -3.44
N SER A 140 -4.55 -6.90 -3.94
CA SER A 140 -5.27 -6.81 -5.21
C SER A 140 -6.72 -7.27 -5.08
N GLY A 141 -7.51 -6.99 -6.10
CA GLY A 141 -8.90 -7.41 -6.18
C GLY A 141 -9.76 -6.91 -5.01
N ILE A 142 -10.61 -7.78 -4.48
CA ILE A 142 -11.53 -7.41 -3.39
C ILE A 142 -10.81 -7.09 -2.08
N ILE A 143 -9.60 -7.62 -1.87
CA ILE A 143 -8.84 -7.39 -0.65
C ILE A 143 -8.39 -5.92 -0.57
N GLN A 144 -7.96 -5.31 -1.68
CA GLN A 144 -7.55 -3.90 -1.69
C GLN A 144 -8.67 -2.92 -1.37
N ASP A 145 -9.93 -3.29 -1.63
CA ASP A 145 -11.08 -2.43 -1.31
C ASP A 145 -11.26 -2.28 0.21
N THR A 146 -10.87 -3.31 0.97
CA THR A 146 -10.91 -3.33 2.42
C THR A 146 -9.57 -2.91 3.03
N ILE A 147 -8.47 -3.55 2.59
CA ILE A 147 -7.12 -3.25 3.06
C ILE A 147 -6.52 -2.17 2.16
N THR A 148 -6.95 -0.94 2.37
CA THR A 148 -6.47 0.24 1.65
C THR A 148 -5.00 0.54 1.98
N PRO A 149 -4.26 1.36 1.19
CA PRO A 149 -2.87 1.74 1.49
C PRO A 149 -2.68 2.31 2.90
N SER A 150 -3.70 2.99 3.44
CA SER A 150 -3.66 3.49 4.82
C SER A 150 -3.71 2.38 5.87
N TYR A 151 -4.37 1.26 5.57
CA TYR A 151 -4.37 0.10 6.45
C TYR A 151 -3.08 -0.69 6.28
N SER A 152 -2.62 -0.94 5.05
CA SER A 152 -1.33 -1.60 4.80
C SER A 152 -0.18 -0.90 5.54
N ASN A 153 -0.09 0.42 5.43
CA ASN A 153 0.90 1.20 6.19
C ASN A 153 0.73 1.05 7.71
N SER A 154 -0.53 1.00 8.21
CA SER A 154 -0.76 0.83 9.65
C SER A 154 -0.35 -0.55 10.16
N ILE A 155 -0.57 -1.60 9.36
CA ILE A 155 -0.10 -2.96 9.64
C ILE A 155 1.42 -2.97 9.68
N MET A 156 2.08 -2.40 8.67
CA MET A 156 3.55 -2.31 8.65
C MET A 156 4.10 -1.53 9.84
N ASP A 157 3.46 -0.42 10.23
CA ASP A 157 3.81 0.35 11.43
C ASP A 157 3.65 -0.46 12.73
N ASN A 158 2.74 -1.44 12.78
CA ASN A 158 2.53 -2.28 13.96
C ASN A 158 3.62 -3.35 14.09
N VAL A 159 4.12 -3.88 12.98
CA VAL A 159 5.01 -5.06 12.96
C VAL A 159 6.49 -4.75 12.75
N TYR A 160 6.87 -3.55 12.25
CA TYR A 160 8.27 -3.24 11.88
C TYR A 160 9.27 -3.48 13.01
N ARG A 161 8.83 -3.33 14.27
CA ARG A 161 9.70 -3.56 15.43
C ARG A 161 10.05 -5.02 15.56
N MET A 162 9.11 -5.95 15.35
CA MET A 162 9.36 -7.39 15.38
C MET A 162 10.43 -7.76 14.34
N ALA A 163 10.26 -7.27 13.10
CA ALA A 163 11.26 -7.47 12.06
C ALA A 163 12.62 -6.86 12.42
N SER A 164 12.65 -5.67 13.05
CA SER A 164 13.89 -5.02 13.52
C SER A 164 14.62 -5.83 14.59
N GLU A 165 13.88 -6.57 15.41
CA GLU A 165 14.38 -7.44 16.48
C GLU A 165 14.74 -8.83 15.95
N GLY A 166 14.43 -9.14 14.69
CA GLY A 166 14.71 -10.44 14.05
C GLY A 166 13.60 -11.47 14.26
N ASP A 167 12.45 -11.08 14.82
CA ASP A 167 11.27 -11.93 14.96
C ASP A 167 10.42 -11.88 13.67
N TYR A 168 10.94 -12.52 12.61
CA TYR A 168 10.28 -12.52 11.30
C TYR A 168 9.01 -13.37 11.30
N ALA A 169 9.01 -14.48 12.01
CA ALA A 169 7.85 -15.34 12.17
C ALA A 169 6.71 -14.62 12.89
N GLY A 170 7.00 -13.97 14.02
CA GLY A 170 6.03 -13.14 14.74
C GLY A 170 5.50 -11.99 13.88
N CYS A 171 6.40 -11.34 13.12
CA CYS A 171 6.04 -10.29 12.20
C CYS A 171 5.02 -10.77 11.15
N ALA A 172 5.31 -11.89 10.47
CA ALA A 172 4.45 -12.44 9.42
C ALA A 172 3.08 -12.88 9.97
N ARG A 173 3.06 -13.56 11.12
CA ARG A 173 1.82 -13.98 11.79
C ARG A 173 0.93 -12.79 12.12
N GLU A 174 1.49 -11.73 12.69
CA GLU A 174 0.72 -10.53 13.05
C GLU A 174 0.17 -9.83 11.81
N VAL A 175 0.93 -9.77 10.70
CA VAL A 175 0.46 -9.21 9.42
C VAL A 175 -0.80 -9.94 8.95
N PHE A 176 -0.76 -11.26 8.81
CA PHE A 176 -1.92 -12.03 8.32
C PHE A 176 -3.06 -12.06 9.31
N TYR A 177 -2.79 -12.03 10.61
CA TYR A 177 -3.82 -11.86 11.62
C TYR A 177 -4.56 -10.52 11.48
N GLU A 178 -3.82 -9.39 11.37
CA GLU A 178 -4.42 -8.07 11.19
C GLU A 178 -5.18 -7.95 9.85
N CYS A 179 -4.66 -8.57 8.77
CA CYS A 179 -5.36 -8.67 7.50
C CYS A 179 -6.71 -9.39 7.64
N THR A 180 -6.71 -10.56 8.27
CA THR A 180 -7.93 -11.33 8.55
C THR A 180 -8.94 -10.52 9.36
N VAL A 181 -8.48 -9.88 10.45
CA VAL A 181 -9.34 -9.02 11.28
C VAL A 181 -10.01 -7.92 10.46
N LEU A 182 -9.28 -7.30 9.52
CA LEU A 182 -9.84 -6.26 8.66
C LEU A 182 -10.84 -6.83 7.65
N MET A 183 -10.55 -7.97 7.04
CA MET A 183 -11.45 -8.63 6.08
C MET A 183 -12.75 -9.08 6.75
N ASP A 184 -12.70 -9.52 8.01
CA ASP A 184 -13.86 -9.84 8.84
C ASP A 184 -14.64 -8.60 9.33
N GLY A 185 -14.24 -7.37 8.92
CA GLY A 185 -14.88 -6.12 9.32
C GLY A 185 -14.48 -5.64 10.72
N GLY A 186 -13.44 -6.19 11.31
CA GLY A 186 -12.86 -5.78 12.58
C GLY A 186 -12.04 -4.49 12.47
N ARG A 187 -11.25 -4.23 13.52
CA ARG A 187 -10.40 -3.02 13.59
C ARG A 187 -9.04 -3.37 14.18
N ILE A 188 -8.01 -2.84 13.57
CA ILE A 188 -6.63 -2.94 14.04
C ILE A 188 -6.19 -1.70 14.80
N ALA A 189 -5.12 -1.82 15.60
CA ALA A 189 -4.49 -0.70 16.27
C ALA A 189 -3.86 0.26 15.23
N ARG A 190 -3.97 1.57 15.48
CA ARG A 190 -3.40 2.62 14.62
C ARG A 190 -2.66 3.66 15.47
N PRO A 191 -1.55 3.28 16.12
CA PRO A 191 -0.86 4.13 17.11
C PRO A 191 -0.37 5.45 16.51
N MET A 192 0.17 5.44 15.28
CA MET A 192 0.66 6.66 14.61
C MET A 192 -0.45 7.69 14.40
N LYS A 193 -1.67 7.26 14.12
CA LYS A 193 -2.82 8.15 13.96
C LYS A 193 -3.16 8.91 15.25
N TYR A 194 -3.05 8.24 16.40
CA TYR A 194 -3.28 8.87 17.69
C TYR A 194 -2.17 9.86 18.07
N ILE A 195 -0.92 9.53 17.79
CA ILE A 195 0.24 10.40 18.03
C ILE A 195 0.14 11.67 17.18
N CYS A 196 -0.14 11.54 15.89
CA CYS A 196 -0.32 12.70 15.00
C CYS A 196 -1.48 13.61 15.44
N ASN A 197 -2.61 13.02 15.84
CA ASN A 197 -3.75 13.78 16.35
C ASN A 197 -3.42 14.50 17.65
N ALA A 198 -2.68 13.88 18.57
CA ALA A 198 -2.24 14.50 19.83
C ALA A 198 -1.29 15.67 19.57
N LEU A 199 -0.31 15.51 18.66
CA LEU A 199 0.59 16.60 18.25
C LEU A 199 -0.17 17.75 17.60
N LEU A 200 -1.09 17.44 16.70
CA LEU A 200 -1.93 18.47 16.06
C LEU A 200 -2.75 19.23 17.09
N ALA A 201 -3.37 18.53 18.04
CA ALA A 201 -4.12 19.16 19.13
C ALA A 201 -3.24 20.08 19.98
N LEU A 202 -2.00 19.67 20.29
CA LEU A 202 -1.03 20.48 21.02
C LEU A 202 -0.67 21.76 20.24
N ILE A 203 -0.37 21.63 18.94
CA ILE A 203 -0.06 22.78 18.08
C ILE A 203 -1.23 23.73 18.01
N CYS A 204 -2.45 23.23 17.82
CA CYS A 204 -3.67 24.05 17.81
C CYS A 204 -3.87 24.77 19.15
N ALA A 205 -3.67 24.11 20.28
CA ALA A 205 -3.77 24.71 21.60
C ALA A 205 -2.75 25.86 21.81
N LEU A 206 -1.51 25.66 21.37
CA LEU A 206 -0.46 26.69 21.40
C LEU A 206 -0.81 27.89 20.50
N LEU A 207 -1.33 27.64 19.30
CA LEU A 207 -1.77 28.71 18.38
C LEU A 207 -2.92 29.52 18.96
N VAL A 208 -3.93 28.86 19.52
CA VAL A 208 -5.07 29.55 20.18
C VAL A 208 -4.58 30.38 21.33
N ASN A 209 -3.70 29.83 22.19
CA ASN A 209 -3.12 30.57 23.30
C ASN A 209 -2.30 31.79 22.82
N TYR A 210 -1.47 31.61 21.81
CA TYR A 210 -0.70 32.69 21.19
C TYR A 210 -1.60 33.78 20.63
N LEU A 211 -2.67 33.43 19.91
CA LEU A 211 -3.63 34.38 19.38
C LEU A 211 -4.38 35.13 20.51
N ALA A 212 -4.80 34.44 21.56
CA ALA A 212 -5.45 35.03 22.72
C ALA A 212 -4.53 36.06 23.41
N ILE A 213 -3.26 35.74 23.62
CA ILE A 213 -2.27 36.66 24.18
C ILE A 213 -2.07 37.84 23.24
N ARG A 214 -1.96 37.64 21.93
CA ARG A 214 -1.75 38.72 20.96
C ARG A 214 -2.93 39.69 20.88
N VAL A 215 -4.14 39.15 20.87
CA VAL A 215 -5.37 39.96 20.87
C VAL A 215 -5.51 40.73 22.19
N SER A 216 -5.24 40.07 23.32
CA SER A 216 -5.29 40.69 24.66
C SER A 216 -4.19 41.73 24.84
N SER A 217 -2.96 41.49 24.33
CA SER A 217 -1.84 42.44 24.42
C SER A 217 -1.97 43.62 23.47
N GLY A 218 -2.65 43.43 22.30
CA GLY A 218 -2.83 44.49 21.31
C GLY A 218 -3.62 45.67 21.79
N ASN A 219 -4.40 45.56 22.88
CA ASN A 219 -5.22 46.62 23.47
C ASN A 219 -4.58 47.30 24.69
N ARG A 220 -3.46 46.80 25.21
CA ARG A 220 -2.73 47.47 26.28
C ARG A 220 -1.80 48.53 25.68
N ARG A 221 -2.31 49.73 25.48
CA ARG A 221 -1.45 50.93 25.36
C ARG A 221 -0.78 51.14 26.70
N VAL A 222 0.56 50.91 26.76
CA VAL A 222 1.36 51.22 27.94
C VAL A 222 1.12 52.70 28.27
N THR A 223 0.53 52.98 29.44
CA THR A 223 0.25 54.33 29.87
C THR A 223 1.55 55.03 30.17
N LYS A 224 1.71 56.35 29.83
CA LYS A 224 2.92 57.12 30.16
C LYS A 224 3.41 56.88 31.59
N LYS A 225 2.49 56.79 32.57
CA LYS A 225 2.80 56.51 33.97
C LYS A 225 3.43 55.11 34.20
N GLU A 226 3.08 54.10 33.45
CA GLU A 226 3.68 52.76 33.57
C GLU A 226 5.09 52.74 32.96
N LEU A 227 5.29 53.48 31.86
CA LEU A 227 6.60 53.64 31.24
C LEU A 227 7.54 54.42 32.19
N GLU A 228 7.09 55.52 32.80
CA GLU A 228 7.85 56.29 33.78
C GLU A 228 8.19 55.49 35.03
N ARG A 229 7.28 54.63 35.52
CA ARG A 229 7.55 53.72 36.64
C ARG A 229 8.58 52.63 36.28
N ALA A 230 8.48 52.06 35.07
CA ALA A 230 9.44 51.07 34.60
C ALA A 230 10.84 51.66 34.43
N ILE A 231 10.92 52.89 33.91
CA ILE A 231 12.19 53.63 33.78
C ILE A 231 12.75 53.97 35.16
N ALA A 232 11.93 54.45 36.10
CA ALA A 232 12.36 54.75 37.47
C ALA A 232 12.84 53.50 38.21
N ALA A 233 12.15 52.36 38.07
CA ALA A 233 12.60 51.08 38.62
C ALA A 233 13.92 50.58 38.02
N SER A 234 14.14 50.75 36.73
CA SER A 234 15.38 50.39 36.08
C SER A 234 16.58 51.25 36.51
N ILE A 235 16.32 52.53 36.84
CA ILE A 235 17.34 53.46 37.37
C ILE A 235 17.71 53.07 38.81
N VAL A 236 16.78 52.63 39.63
CA VAL A 236 17.04 52.26 41.02
C VAL A 236 17.85 50.93 41.12
N TYR A 237 17.65 50.01 40.21
CA TYR A 237 18.41 48.74 40.17
C TYR A 237 19.64 48.80 39.31
N GLY A 238 19.84 49.84 38.50
CA GLY A 238 20.98 50.01 37.63
C GLY A 238 22.06 50.89 38.25
N GLY A 239 22.73 50.40 39.30
CA GLY A 239 24.08 50.84 39.58
C GLY A 239 24.97 50.56 38.36
N VAL A 240 25.14 51.55 37.45
CA VAL A 240 25.81 51.39 36.16
C VAL A 240 27.26 51.02 36.38
N GLN A 241 27.57 49.78 36.40
CA GLN A 241 28.92 49.30 36.11
C GLN A 241 29.12 49.38 34.59
N LYS A 242 29.74 50.44 34.13
CA LYS A 242 30.15 50.63 32.74
C LYS A 242 31.32 49.66 32.45
N LYS A 243 31.01 48.38 32.23
CA LYS A 243 31.99 47.44 31.74
C LYS A 243 32.08 47.59 30.21
N ARG A 244 33.15 48.18 29.73
CA ARG A 244 33.47 48.24 28.29
C ARG A 244 33.59 46.82 27.78
N ILE A 245 32.59 46.29 27.14
CA ILE A 245 32.65 45.04 26.38
C ILE A 245 33.19 45.42 25.02
N ALA A 246 34.39 44.96 24.72
CA ALA A 246 34.97 45.11 23.39
C ALA A 246 34.06 44.38 22.38
N HIS A 247 33.53 45.11 21.41
CA HIS A 247 32.81 44.54 20.29
C HIS A 247 33.77 43.72 19.44
N ARG A 248 33.79 42.41 19.61
CA ARG A 248 34.37 41.48 18.68
C ARG A 248 33.36 41.28 17.55
N LYS A 249 33.60 41.80 16.38
CA LYS A 249 32.86 41.53 15.17
C LYS A 249 32.99 40.04 14.88
N ILE A 250 31.98 39.26 15.18
CA ILE A 250 31.90 37.86 14.75
C ILE A 250 31.35 37.91 13.33
N GLU A 251 32.20 37.63 12.37
CA GLU A 251 31.73 37.33 11.02
C GLU A 251 31.01 35.97 11.10
N SER A 252 29.71 35.99 10.94
CA SER A 252 28.91 34.78 10.80
C SER A 252 29.22 34.17 9.44
N SER A 253 30.10 33.17 9.41
CA SER A 253 30.12 32.25 8.28
C SER A 253 28.82 31.52 8.25
N SER A 254 28.03 31.75 7.22
CA SER A 254 26.83 31.00 6.90
C SER A 254 27.23 29.57 6.53
N GLY A 255 27.41 28.72 7.54
CA GLY A 255 27.45 27.29 7.35
C GLY A 255 26.01 26.81 7.30
N GLY A 256 25.50 26.52 6.11
CA GLY A 256 24.23 25.88 5.91
C GLY A 256 24.27 24.50 6.54
N GLY A 257 23.69 24.36 7.72
CA GLY A 257 23.35 23.09 8.31
C GLY A 257 22.11 22.57 7.60
N SER A 258 22.31 21.71 6.62
CA SER A 258 21.24 20.89 6.05
C SER A 258 20.79 19.91 7.14
N PHE A 259 19.66 20.21 7.75
CA PHE A 259 18.93 19.19 8.48
C PHE A 259 18.31 18.28 7.44
N GLY A 260 18.97 17.17 7.14
CA GLY A 260 18.40 16.04 6.43
C GLY A 260 17.27 15.46 7.28
N GLY A 261 16.05 15.97 7.10
CA GLY A 261 14.85 15.30 7.50
C GLY A 261 14.67 14.10 6.59
N GLY A 262 14.83 12.90 7.12
CA GLY A 262 14.40 11.68 6.48
C GLY A 262 12.90 11.74 6.31
N GLY A 263 12.47 12.36 5.22
CA GLY A 263 11.12 12.25 4.74
C GLY A 263 10.99 10.88 4.11
N GLY A 264 10.29 9.97 4.79
CA GLY A 264 9.83 8.75 4.18
C GLY A 264 9.05 9.13 2.94
N SER A 265 9.61 8.79 1.80
CA SER A 265 8.99 8.98 0.50
C SER A 265 7.80 8.04 0.47
N PHE A 266 6.61 8.60 0.68
CA PHE A 266 5.37 7.91 0.33
C PHE A 266 5.29 7.93 -1.18
N GLY A 267 5.92 6.92 -1.81
CA GLY A 267 5.79 6.68 -3.22
C GLY A 267 4.38 6.19 -3.49
N GLY A 268 3.47 7.12 -3.77
CA GLY A 268 2.25 6.79 -4.46
C GLY A 268 2.61 6.48 -5.89
N GLY A 269 2.80 5.19 -6.22
CA GLY A 269 2.92 4.71 -7.58
C GLY A 269 1.61 4.94 -8.30
N GLY A 270 1.59 5.96 -9.15
CA GLY A 270 0.48 6.24 -10.05
C GLY A 270 0.48 5.26 -11.21
N GLY A 271 -0.68 4.64 -11.37
CA GLY A 271 -1.01 3.58 -12.26
C GLY A 271 -0.64 3.68 -13.73
N GLY A 272 -0.46 2.52 -14.28
CA GLY A 272 -0.68 2.21 -15.70
C GLY A 272 -1.67 1.05 -15.78
N GLY A 273 -2.74 1.24 -16.54
CA GLY A 273 -3.98 0.51 -16.57
C GLY A 273 -3.92 -1.00 -16.55
N GLY A 274 -4.72 -1.59 -15.71
CA GLY A 274 -5.05 -2.99 -15.60
C GLY A 274 -4.91 -3.46 -14.17
N GLY A 275 -6.01 -3.75 -13.48
CA GLY A 275 -6.07 -4.33 -12.16
C GLY A 275 -5.33 -3.50 -11.09
N GLY A 276 -6.03 -2.58 -10.44
CA GLY A 276 -5.43 -1.81 -9.37
C GLY A 276 -5.02 -2.71 -8.19
N HIS A 277 -3.86 -2.47 -7.61
CA HIS A 277 -3.44 -3.03 -6.33
C HIS A 277 -3.19 -1.90 -5.35
N SER A 278 -3.28 -2.20 -4.07
CA SER A 278 -3.01 -1.27 -2.98
C SER A 278 -1.99 -1.85 -2.03
N GLY A 279 -1.00 -1.07 -1.68
CA GLY A 279 0.06 -1.52 -0.81
C GLY A 279 0.57 -0.47 0.15
N GLY A 280 1.39 -0.91 1.08
CA GLY A 280 2.10 -0.11 2.03
C GLY A 280 3.40 -0.77 2.45
N GLY A 281 4.35 0.02 2.91
CA GLY A 281 5.64 -0.48 3.32
C GLY A 281 6.29 0.33 4.43
N HIS A 282 7.23 -0.28 5.13
CA HIS A 282 8.02 0.31 6.18
C HIS A 282 9.44 -0.23 6.15
N GLY A 283 10.46 0.66 6.43
CA GLY A 283 11.83 0.21 6.67
C GLY A 283 12.00 -0.28 8.12
N PHE A 284 12.86 -1.25 8.36
CA PHE A 284 13.13 -1.84 9.67
C PHE A 284 14.63 -2.02 9.97
#